data_fa7d4514be4c217f00671c46a91126dc
#
_entry.id   fa7d4514be4c217f00671c46a91126dc
#
_cell.length_a   1.000
_cell.length_b   1.000
_cell.length_c   1.000
_cell.angle_alpha   90.00
_cell.angle_beta   90.00
_cell.angle_gamma   90.00
#
_symmetry.space_group_name_H-M   'P 1'
#
loop_
_entity.id
_entity.type
_entity.pdbx_description
1 polymer ?
#
loop_
_entity_poly.entity_id
_entity_poly.type
_entity_poly.pdbx_seq_one_letter_code
_entity_poly.pdbx_strand_id
1 'polypeptide(L)'
;MGEMISLEREGAVGQISLHRAPANAYNREFAQELDAAVEAVRADDAIRAAVVSSALPRFFSAGADIKFFQASTLPEKEKFILYMHEVLRKIEMTPKVFIAAIAGHCLGGGLEIALACDLRFAAAGPYGLGQPEVTLGILPGNGGTQRLPRLVGKSRALDLMITGRTVSPEEALRIGLVDRTLPPDELSAATREYADALTRSATMAVGLTKLAVARGMELPLDGGLAYEREVLFRAFASEDAAEGVNAFLEKRPPAFKGK
;
A
#
# COMPACT_ATOMS: atom_id res chain seq x y z
N MET A 1 -10.63 13.70 -11.89
CA MET A 1 -10.86 12.25 -11.67
C MET A 1 -10.51 11.57 -12.96
N GLY A 2 -9.74 10.47 -12.88
CA GLY A 2 -9.36 9.70 -14.06
C GLY A 2 -10.47 8.74 -14.50
N GLU A 3 -10.29 8.17 -15.68
CA GLU A 3 -11.23 7.17 -16.23
C GLU A 3 -11.03 5.78 -15.62
N MET A 4 -9.90 5.53 -14.92
CA MET A 4 -9.50 4.22 -14.40
C MET A 4 -9.28 4.20 -12.88
N ILE A 5 -9.03 5.38 -12.29
CA ILE A 5 -8.81 5.54 -10.85
C ILE A 5 -9.53 6.79 -10.37
N SER A 6 -10.25 6.68 -9.28
CA SER A 6 -10.81 7.83 -8.58
C SER A 6 -10.19 7.99 -7.19
N LEU A 7 -10.12 9.22 -6.73
CA LEU A 7 -9.83 9.57 -5.35
C LEU A 7 -11.03 10.34 -4.80
N GLU A 8 -11.62 9.83 -3.76
CA GLU A 8 -12.66 10.49 -3.00
C GLU A 8 -12.19 10.71 -1.56
N ARG A 9 -12.49 11.85 -0.99
CA ARG A 9 -12.20 12.13 0.42
C ARG A 9 -13.46 11.95 1.25
N GLU A 10 -13.41 11.04 2.18
CA GLU A 10 -14.47 10.79 3.15
C GLU A 10 -13.95 11.11 4.55
N GLY A 11 -14.38 12.23 5.14
CA GLY A 11 -13.78 12.73 6.37
C GLY A 11 -12.30 13.05 6.19
N ALA A 12 -11.42 12.37 6.91
CA ALA A 12 -9.97 12.50 6.78
C ALA A 12 -9.30 11.27 6.11
N VAL A 13 -10.08 10.38 5.49
CA VAL A 13 -9.58 9.23 4.74
C VAL A 13 -9.72 9.50 3.25
N GLY A 14 -8.64 9.29 2.48
CA GLY A 14 -8.63 9.27 1.03
C GLY A 14 -8.96 7.86 0.52
N GLN A 15 -10.04 7.71 -0.24
CA GLN A 15 -10.43 6.46 -0.87
C GLN A 15 -9.95 6.45 -2.32
N ILE A 16 -8.91 5.68 -2.63
CA ILE A 16 -8.42 5.42 -3.99
C ILE A 16 -9.13 4.17 -4.50
N SER A 17 -9.94 4.31 -5.54
CA SER A 17 -10.69 3.22 -6.14
C SER A 17 -10.18 2.89 -7.54
N LEU A 18 -9.78 1.62 -7.75
CA LEU A 18 -9.36 1.08 -9.04
C LEU A 18 -10.60 0.57 -9.78
N HIS A 19 -10.86 1.06 -11.01
CA HIS A 19 -12.09 0.69 -11.76
C HIS A 19 -11.89 0.48 -13.26
N ARG A 20 -10.68 0.16 -13.70
CA ARG A 20 -10.40 -0.19 -15.10
C ARG A 20 -10.86 -1.61 -15.41
N ALA A 21 -12.04 -1.73 -16.04
CA ALA A 21 -12.57 -3.02 -16.46
C ALA A 21 -11.66 -3.68 -17.53
N PRO A 22 -11.62 -5.02 -17.60
CA PRO A 22 -12.37 -5.96 -16.76
C PRO A 22 -11.62 -6.38 -15.48
N ALA A 23 -10.36 -6.02 -15.28
CA ALA A 23 -9.50 -6.63 -14.26
C ALA A 23 -8.48 -5.67 -13.61
N ASN A 24 -8.63 -4.37 -13.74
CA ASN A 24 -7.65 -3.39 -13.29
C ASN A 24 -6.22 -3.71 -13.79
N ALA A 25 -6.11 -4.23 -15.02
CA ALA A 25 -4.82 -4.41 -15.67
C ALA A 25 -4.24 -3.02 -15.99
N TYR A 26 -3.00 -2.74 -15.57
CA TYR A 26 -2.46 -1.40 -15.69
C TYR A 26 -1.56 -1.22 -16.92
N ASN A 27 -1.71 -0.08 -17.56
CA ASN A 27 -0.88 0.47 -18.61
C ASN A 27 -0.30 1.83 -18.15
N ARG A 28 0.24 2.61 -19.07
CA ARG A 28 0.84 3.91 -18.76
C ARG A 28 -0.17 4.90 -18.18
N GLU A 29 -1.36 4.98 -18.76
CA GLU A 29 -2.42 5.90 -18.35
C GLU A 29 -2.90 5.56 -16.93
N PHE A 30 -3.13 4.28 -16.64
CA PHE A 30 -3.47 3.81 -15.30
C PHE A 30 -2.36 4.19 -14.28
N ALA A 31 -1.09 4.00 -14.64
CA ALA A 31 0.03 4.37 -13.78
C ALA A 31 0.06 5.87 -13.50
N GLN A 32 -0.25 6.71 -14.49
CA GLN A 32 -0.33 8.16 -14.34
C GLN A 32 -1.50 8.58 -13.43
N GLU A 33 -2.65 7.93 -13.57
CA GLU A 33 -3.80 8.19 -12.69
C GLU A 33 -3.54 7.74 -11.26
N LEU A 34 -2.85 6.60 -11.06
CA LEU A 34 -2.42 6.15 -9.73
C LEU A 34 -1.43 7.14 -9.11
N ASP A 35 -0.46 7.61 -9.88
CA ASP A 35 0.50 8.62 -9.44
C ASP A 35 -0.19 9.91 -9.01
N ALA A 36 -1.13 10.39 -9.82
CA ALA A 36 -1.91 11.59 -9.51
C ALA A 36 -2.75 11.42 -8.24
N ALA A 37 -3.37 10.25 -8.04
CA ALA A 37 -4.16 9.96 -6.84
C ALA A 37 -3.26 9.91 -5.58
N VAL A 38 -2.10 9.25 -5.67
CA VAL A 38 -1.12 9.20 -4.57
C VAL A 38 -0.57 10.59 -4.25
N GLU A 39 -0.25 11.41 -5.26
CA GLU A 39 0.22 12.78 -5.05
C GLU A 39 -0.86 13.66 -4.43
N ALA A 40 -2.12 13.52 -4.84
CA ALA A 40 -3.24 14.24 -4.23
C ALA A 40 -3.42 13.85 -2.75
N VAL A 41 -3.33 12.56 -2.41
CA VAL A 41 -3.31 12.10 -1.00
C VAL A 41 -2.16 12.74 -0.24
N ARG A 42 -0.98 12.77 -0.84
CA ARG A 42 0.24 13.31 -0.23
C ARG A 42 0.13 14.81 0.05
N ALA A 43 -0.41 15.56 -0.91
CA ALA A 43 -0.48 17.03 -0.88
C ALA A 43 -1.64 17.57 -0.04
N ASP A 44 -2.75 16.85 0.11
CA ASP A 44 -3.93 17.31 0.85
C ASP A 44 -3.78 17.00 2.36
N ASP A 45 -3.51 18.02 3.17
CA ASP A 45 -3.40 17.92 4.63
C ASP A 45 -4.69 17.48 5.32
N ALA A 46 -5.85 17.60 4.64
CA ALA A 46 -7.12 17.10 5.15
C ALA A 46 -7.23 15.56 5.03
N ILE A 47 -6.42 14.92 4.19
CA ILE A 47 -6.29 13.45 4.12
C ILE A 47 -5.19 13.01 5.08
N ARG A 48 -5.50 12.16 6.05
CA ARG A 48 -4.57 11.67 7.08
C ARG A 48 -4.24 10.19 6.95
N ALA A 49 -5.07 9.43 6.24
CA ALA A 49 -4.84 8.03 5.86
C ALA A 49 -5.47 7.77 4.50
N ALA A 50 -5.07 6.70 3.81
CA ALA A 50 -5.66 6.32 2.53
C ALA A 50 -5.98 4.82 2.48
N VAL A 51 -7.03 4.49 1.75
CA VAL A 51 -7.42 3.13 1.41
C VAL A 51 -7.35 2.96 -0.09
N VAL A 52 -6.68 1.92 -0.56
CA VAL A 52 -6.64 1.51 -1.96
C VAL A 52 -7.52 0.28 -2.12
N SER A 53 -8.57 0.37 -2.93
CA SER A 53 -9.51 -0.72 -3.18
C SER A 53 -9.86 -0.84 -4.65
N SER A 54 -10.63 -1.85 -5.00
CA SER A 54 -11.16 -2.05 -6.35
C SER A 54 -12.68 -1.94 -6.36
N ALA A 55 -13.23 -1.26 -7.37
CA ALA A 55 -14.65 -1.27 -7.66
C ALA A 55 -15.07 -2.52 -8.47
N LEU A 56 -14.12 -3.35 -8.91
CA LEU A 56 -14.41 -4.56 -9.68
C LEU A 56 -14.58 -5.76 -8.76
N PRO A 57 -15.65 -6.56 -8.93
CA PRO A 57 -16.00 -7.61 -7.97
C PRO A 57 -15.04 -8.81 -7.96
N ARG A 58 -14.28 -9.04 -9.05
CA ARG A 58 -13.43 -10.22 -9.21
C ARG A 58 -11.94 -9.95 -9.02
N PHE A 59 -11.51 -8.71 -9.19
CA PHE A 59 -10.10 -8.36 -9.20
C PHE A 59 -9.82 -7.13 -8.34
N PHE A 60 -8.84 -7.23 -7.47
CA PHE A 60 -8.13 -6.06 -7.01
C PHE A 60 -7.33 -5.48 -8.18
N SER A 61 -6.43 -6.29 -8.76
CA SER A 61 -5.77 -6.02 -10.04
C SER A 61 -5.13 -7.30 -10.57
N ALA A 62 -5.23 -7.52 -11.89
CA ALA A 62 -4.56 -8.61 -12.60
C ALA A 62 -3.09 -8.32 -12.94
N GLY A 63 -2.58 -7.15 -12.55
CA GLY A 63 -1.22 -6.72 -12.86
C GLY A 63 -1.12 -5.97 -14.19
N ALA A 64 0.02 -6.12 -14.86
CA ALA A 64 0.31 -5.40 -16.09
C ALA A 64 -0.60 -5.79 -17.27
N ASP A 65 -0.97 -4.80 -18.07
CA ASP A 65 -1.70 -5.04 -19.33
C ASP A 65 -0.77 -5.70 -20.35
N ILE A 66 -0.99 -6.98 -20.62
CA ILE A 66 -0.14 -7.78 -21.51
C ILE A 66 -0.16 -7.23 -22.95
N LYS A 67 -1.29 -6.67 -23.42
CA LYS A 67 -1.37 -6.05 -24.73
C LYS A 67 -0.50 -4.80 -24.84
N PHE A 68 -0.47 -3.98 -23.77
CA PHE A 68 0.42 -2.84 -23.67
C PHE A 68 1.89 -3.29 -23.75
N PHE A 69 2.28 -4.32 -22.96
CA PHE A 69 3.64 -4.83 -23.01
C PHE A 69 4.02 -5.46 -24.35
N GLN A 70 3.09 -6.18 -25.00
CA GLN A 70 3.31 -6.76 -26.33
C GLN A 70 3.58 -5.67 -27.38
N ALA A 71 2.85 -4.57 -27.33
CA ALA A 71 2.98 -3.46 -28.25
C ALA A 71 4.18 -2.55 -27.99
N SER A 72 4.75 -2.58 -26.76
CA SER A 72 5.82 -1.69 -26.34
C SER A 72 7.19 -2.22 -26.76
N THR A 73 8.07 -1.31 -27.19
CA THR A 73 9.50 -1.56 -27.40
C THR A 73 10.23 -1.77 -26.06
N LEU A 74 11.43 -2.34 -26.08
CA LEU A 74 12.22 -2.53 -24.86
C LEU A 74 12.48 -1.20 -24.11
N PRO A 75 12.93 -0.10 -24.76
CA PRO A 75 13.10 1.17 -24.06
C PRO A 75 11.80 1.74 -23.45
N GLU A 76 10.66 1.50 -24.06
CA GLU A 76 9.38 1.92 -23.49
C GLU A 76 9.01 1.11 -22.23
N LYS A 77 9.28 -0.20 -22.24
CA LYS A 77 9.12 -1.07 -21.07
C LYS A 77 10.02 -0.61 -19.92
N GLU A 78 11.30 -0.33 -20.20
CA GLU A 78 12.25 0.17 -19.20
C GLU A 78 11.76 1.46 -18.55
N LYS A 79 11.36 2.45 -19.35
CA LYS A 79 10.82 3.72 -18.85
C LYS A 79 9.54 3.54 -18.04
N PHE A 80 8.67 2.61 -18.45
CA PHE A 80 7.43 2.32 -17.76
C PHE A 80 7.69 1.66 -16.39
N ILE A 81 8.58 0.66 -16.34
CA ILE A 81 8.94 0.00 -15.08
C ILE A 81 9.60 0.98 -14.11
N LEU A 82 10.51 1.82 -14.59
CA LEU A 82 11.11 2.87 -13.76
C LEU A 82 10.05 3.80 -13.18
N TYR A 83 9.11 4.26 -14.00
CA TYR A 83 8.01 5.11 -13.55
C TYR A 83 7.14 4.41 -12.50
N MET A 84 6.80 3.14 -12.71
CA MET A 84 6.04 2.37 -11.70
C MET A 84 6.82 2.22 -10.38
N HIS A 85 8.15 2.03 -10.42
CA HIS A 85 8.95 2.03 -9.21
C HIS A 85 8.82 3.36 -8.44
N GLU A 86 8.85 4.49 -9.16
CA GLU A 86 8.70 5.83 -8.55
C GLU A 86 7.31 6.00 -7.94
N VAL A 87 6.24 5.61 -8.64
CA VAL A 87 4.86 5.68 -8.15
C VAL A 87 4.68 4.86 -6.88
N LEU A 88 5.12 3.59 -6.89
CA LEU A 88 5.02 2.72 -5.72
C LEU A 88 5.90 3.22 -4.56
N ARG A 89 7.07 3.74 -4.86
CA ARG A 89 7.93 4.36 -3.82
C ARG A 89 7.29 5.59 -3.19
N LYS A 90 6.50 6.37 -3.93
CA LYS A 90 5.72 7.49 -3.36
C LYS A 90 4.75 7.01 -2.28
N ILE A 91 4.05 5.88 -2.47
CA ILE A 91 3.17 5.30 -1.46
C ILE A 91 3.95 5.03 -0.17
N GLU A 92 5.10 4.36 -0.27
CA GLU A 92 5.94 4.00 0.87
C GLU A 92 6.52 5.22 1.60
N MET A 93 6.87 6.27 0.84
CA MET A 93 7.54 7.46 1.38
C MET A 93 6.59 8.60 1.75
N THR A 94 5.29 8.45 1.53
CA THR A 94 4.29 9.40 2.00
C THR A 94 4.06 9.19 3.51
N PRO A 95 4.16 10.24 4.36
CA PRO A 95 3.98 10.13 5.82
C PRO A 95 2.50 10.00 6.21
N LYS A 96 1.76 9.17 5.49
CA LYS A 96 0.35 8.80 5.70
C LYS A 96 0.23 7.30 5.47
N VAL A 97 -0.59 6.62 6.26
CA VAL A 97 -0.78 5.18 6.14
C VAL A 97 -1.67 4.87 4.94
N PHE A 98 -1.21 3.95 4.08
CA PHE A 98 -1.99 3.38 2.98
C PHE A 98 -2.37 1.95 3.33
N ILE A 99 -3.64 1.61 3.16
CA ILE A 99 -4.18 0.27 3.41
C ILE A 99 -4.74 -0.29 2.10
N ALA A 100 -4.25 -1.43 1.65
CA ALA A 100 -4.85 -2.14 0.54
C ALA A 100 -6.03 -2.98 1.03
N ALA A 101 -7.23 -2.74 0.52
CA ALA A 101 -8.43 -3.53 0.76
C ALA A 101 -8.68 -4.46 -0.43
N ILE A 102 -8.37 -5.74 -0.26
CA ILE A 102 -8.30 -6.73 -1.33
C ILE A 102 -9.54 -7.62 -1.29
N ALA A 103 -10.47 -7.45 -2.22
CA ALA A 103 -11.71 -8.22 -2.31
C ALA A 103 -11.77 -9.17 -3.53
N GLY A 104 -10.66 -9.39 -4.22
CA GLY A 104 -10.59 -10.21 -5.42
C GLY A 104 -9.15 -10.53 -5.83
N HIS A 105 -8.97 -11.20 -6.96
CA HIS A 105 -7.64 -11.57 -7.43
C HIS A 105 -6.66 -10.41 -7.42
N CYS A 106 -5.51 -10.63 -6.78
CA CYS A 106 -4.43 -9.66 -6.60
C CYS A 106 -3.14 -10.28 -7.12
N LEU A 107 -2.84 -10.06 -8.41
CA LEU A 107 -1.86 -10.82 -9.16
C LEU A 107 -0.77 -9.93 -9.75
N GLY A 108 0.45 -10.43 -9.77
CA GLY A 108 1.57 -9.76 -10.40
C GLY A 108 1.74 -8.33 -9.91
N GLY A 109 1.85 -7.39 -10.82
CA GLY A 109 1.94 -5.98 -10.47
C GLY A 109 0.77 -5.45 -9.64
N GLY A 110 -0.40 -6.10 -9.65
CA GLY A 110 -1.49 -5.78 -8.72
C GLY A 110 -1.11 -6.11 -7.27
N LEU A 111 -0.42 -7.23 -7.05
CA LEU A 111 0.14 -7.54 -5.75
C LEU A 111 1.30 -6.59 -5.39
N GLU A 112 2.08 -6.13 -6.37
CA GLU A 112 3.15 -5.15 -6.14
C GLU A 112 2.60 -3.79 -5.67
N ILE A 113 1.42 -3.36 -6.19
CA ILE A 113 0.70 -2.18 -5.66
C ILE A 113 0.29 -2.42 -4.19
N ALA A 114 -0.29 -3.57 -3.88
CA ALA A 114 -0.68 -3.91 -2.51
C ALA A 114 0.52 -4.04 -1.56
N LEU A 115 1.66 -4.56 -2.03
CA LEU A 115 2.91 -4.66 -1.27
C LEU A 115 3.55 -3.29 -0.97
N ALA A 116 3.28 -2.28 -1.79
CA ALA A 116 3.74 -0.91 -1.54
C ALA A 116 2.87 -0.18 -0.51
N CYS A 117 1.65 -0.66 -0.23
CA CYS A 117 0.84 -0.18 0.88
C CYS A 117 1.41 -0.67 2.21
N ASP A 118 1.12 0.07 3.29
CA ASP A 118 1.62 -0.26 4.63
C ASP A 118 0.94 -1.51 5.20
N LEU A 119 -0.37 -1.62 5.01
CA LEU A 119 -1.19 -2.74 5.47
C LEU A 119 -2.03 -3.31 4.31
N ARG A 120 -2.37 -4.59 4.41
CA ARG A 120 -3.18 -5.36 3.43
C ARG A 120 -4.26 -6.12 4.18
N PHE A 121 -5.51 -5.73 3.97
CA PHE A 121 -6.68 -6.43 4.49
C PHE A 121 -7.36 -7.15 3.32
N ALA A 122 -7.70 -8.42 3.49
CA ALA A 122 -8.27 -9.26 2.45
C ALA A 122 -9.66 -9.75 2.85
N ALA A 123 -10.59 -9.82 1.91
CA ALA A 123 -11.83 -10.54 2.10
C ALA A 123 -11.55 -12.05 2.06
N ALA A 124 -12.24 -12.84 2.85
CA ALA A 124 -12.31 -14.28 2.64
C ALA A 124 -13.01 -14.57 1.30
N GLY A 125 -12.52 -15.56 0.53
CA GLY A 125 -13.16 -15.88 -0.73
C GLY A 125 -12.31 -16.71 -1.69
N PRO A 126 -12.92 -17.21 -2.78
CA PRO A 126 -12.29 -18.10 -3.75
C PRO A 126 -11.48 -17.32 -4.80
N TYR A 127 -10.47 -16.58 -4.38
CA TYR A 127 -9.56 -15.86 -5.25
C TYR A 127 -8.11 -16.03 -4.79
N GLY A 128 -7.16 -15.65 -5.65
CA GLY A 128 -5.75 -15.86 -5.41
C GLY A 128 -4.96 -14.56 -5.34
N LEU A 129 -3.93 -14.57 -4.46
CA LEU A 129 -2.87 -13.57 -4.40
C LEU A 129 -1.56 -14.24 -4.83
N GLY A 130 -0.76 -13.58 -5.67
CA GLY A 130 0.51 -14.16 -6.12
C GLY A 130 1.25 -13.37 -7.18
N GLN A 131 2.41 -13.90 -7.56
CA GLN A 131 3.32 -13.32 -8.57
C GLN A 131 3.52 -14.34 -9.71
N PRO A 132 2.57 -14.41 -10.68
CA PRO A 132 2.58 -15.43 -11.71
C PRO A 132 3.45 -15.10 -12.92
N GLU A 133 4.28 -14.07 -12.87
CA GLU A 133 5.06 -13.53 -14.00
C GLU A 133 5.93 -14.58 -14.70
N VAL A 134 6.42 -15.58 -13.95
CA VAL A 134 7.24 -16.69 -14.50
C VAL A 134 6.48 -17.48 -15.57
N THR A 135 5.15 -17.55 -15.51
CA THR A 135 4.33 -18.22 -16.52
C THR A 135 4.34 -17.50 -17.88
N LEU A 136 4.80 -16.25 -17.89
CA LEU A 136 5.01 -15.43 -19.09
C LEU A 136 6.50 -15.34 -19.48
N GLY A 137 7.38 -16.09 -18.80
CA GLY A 137 8.83 -16.05 -19.05
C GLY A 137 9.51 -14.79 -18.54
N ILE A 138 8.90 -14.06 -17.61
CA ILE A 138 9.44 -12.85 -16.99
C ILE A 138 9.42 -12.98 -15.46
N LEU A 139 9.85 -11.96 -14.76
CA LEU A 139 9.84 -11.89 -13.30
C LEU A 139 9.01 -10.67 -12.83
N PRO A 140 8.59 -10.61 -11.56
CA PRO A 140 7.94 -9.43 -10.98
C PRO A 140 8.82 -8.19 -11.13
N GLY A 141 8.33 -7.18 -11.83
CA GLY A 141 9.14 -6.04 -12.31
C GLY A 141 8.98 -4.75 -11.50
N ASN A 142 7.93 -4.63 -10.66
CA ASN A 142 7.64 -3.39 -9.93
C ASN A 142 7.96 -3.50 -8.44
N GLY A 143 8.92 -4.35 -8.08
CA GLY A 143 9.46 -4.49 -6.73
C GLY A 143 8.96 -5.73 -5.97
N GLY A 144 8.18 -6.63 -6.60
CA GLY A 144 7.74 -7.88 -5.99
C GLY A 144 8.89 -8.75 -5.53
N THR A 145 9.96 -8.86 -6.32
CA THR A 145 11.18 -9.58 -5.96
C THR A 145 11.90 -9.01 -4.74
N GLN A 146 11.59 -7.78 -4.35
CA GLN A 146 12.21 -7.09 -3.21
C GLN A 146 11.28 -7.00 -2.00
N ARG A 147 10.00 -6.61 -2.21
CA ARG A 147 9.03 -6.42 -1.12
C ARG A 147 8.53 -7.73 -0.56
N LEU A 148 8.16 -8.68 -1.45
CA LEU A 148 7.59 -9.94 -1.01
C LEU A 148 8.53 -10.74 -0.08
N PRO A 149 9.84 -10.97 -0.42
CA PRO A 149 10.73 -11.71 0.48
C PRO A 149 11.04 -10.98 1.80
N ARG A 150 10.97 -9.66 1.82
CA ARG A 150 11.10 -8.88 3.07
C ARG A 150 9.88 -9.04 3.98
N LEU A 151 8.71 -9.29 3.39
CA LEU A 151 7.46 -9.46 4.13
C LEU A 151 7.26 -10.91 4.61
N VAL A 152 7.33 -11.90 3.71
CA VAL A 152 6.96 -13.31 4.02
C VAL A 152 8.16 -14.23 4.22
N GLY A 153 9.38 -13.70 4.07
CA GLY A 153 10.62 -14.45 4.10
C GLY A 153 11.01 -15.05 2.74
N LYS A 154 12.32 -15.24 2.54
CA LYS A 154 12.92 -15.62 1.25
C LYS A 154 12.31 -16.88 0.64
N SER A 155 12.18 -17.96 1.43
CA SER A 155 11.76 -19.26 0.88
C SER A 155 10.32 -19.24 0.37
N ARG A 156 9.39 -18.62 1.12
CA ARG A 156 7.99 -18.50 0.72
C ARG A 156 7.82 -17.59 -0.51
N ALA A 157 8.55 -16.48 -0.53
CA ALA A 157 8.54 -15.58 -1.67
C ALA A 157 9.08 -16.26 -2.94
N LEU A 158 10.20 -17.00 -2.84
CA LEU A 158 10.72 -17.77 -3.96
C LEU A 158 9.71 -18.81 -4.47
N ASP A 159 9.11 -19.60 -3.57
CA ASP A 159 8.11 -20.60 -3.97
C ASP A 159 6.97 -19.97 -4.78
N LEU A 160 6.41 -18.85 -4.32
CA LEU A 160 5.37 -18.13 -5.05
C LEU A 160 5.83 -17.63 -6.42
N MET A 161 7.02 -17.02 -6.49
CA MET A 161 7.50 -16.39 -7.72
C MET A 161 8.01 -17.39 -8.76
N ILE A 162 8.71 -18.46 -8.35
CA ILE A 162 9.27 -19.42 -9.32
C ILE A 162 8.27 -20.47 -9.81
N THR A 163 7.20 -20.73 -9.04
CA THR A 163 6.12 -21.60 -9.46
C THR A 163 4.98 -20.85 -10.14
N GLY A 164 4.86 -19.54 -9.87
CA GLY A 164 3.74 -18.72 -10.33
C GLY A 164 2.40 -19.08 -9.65
N ARG A 165 2.44 -19.92 -8.59
CA ARG A 165 1.21 -20.29 -7.86
C ARG A 165 0.64 -19.09 -7.11
N THR A 166 -0.64 -19.16 -6.83
CA THR A 166 -1.34 -18.21 -5.97
C THR A 166 -1.67 -18.84 -4.63
N VAL A 167 -1.89 -18.01 -3.62
CA VAL A 167 -2.37 -18.40 -2.28
C VAL A 167 -3.78 -17.87 -2.06
N SER A 168 -4.59 -18.59 -1.29
CA SER A 168 -5.88 -18.08 -0.82
C SER A 168 -5.69 -16.96 0.21
N PRO A 169 -6.73 -16.14 0.51
CA PRO A 169 -6.66 -15.15 1.58
C PRO A 169 -6.25 -15.72 2.93
N GLU A 170 -6.71 -16.93 3.27
CA GLU A 170 -6.38 -17.62 4.53
C GLU A 170 -4.90 -18.06 4.55
N GLU A 171 -4.39 -18.60 3.44
CA GLU A 171 -2.96 -18.90 3.33
C GLU A 171 -2.13 -17.62 3.36
N ALA A 172 -2.57 -16.55 2.71
CA ALA A 172 -1.92 -15.25 2.71
C ALA A 172 -1.80 -14.68 4.15
N LEU A 173 -2.85 -14.79 4.96
CA LEU A 173 -2.80 -14.43 6.38
C LEU A 173 -1.79 -15.30 7.14
N ARG A 174 -1.85 -16.62 6.97
CA ARG A 174 -0.96 -17.56 7.66
C ARG A 174 0.52 -17.33 7.37
N ILE A 175 0.86 -16.89 6.17
CA ILE A 175 2.26 -16.61 5.78
C ILE A 175 2.68 -15.16 6.03
N GLY A 176 1.77 -14.28 6.47
CA GLY A 176 2.03 -12.86 6.71
C GLY A 176 2.01 -11.98 5.45
N LEU A 177 1.42 -12.48 4.33
CA LEU A 177 1.25 -11.69 3.12
C LEU A 177 0.15 -10.63 3.27
N VAL A 178 -0.90 -10.95 4.02
CA VAL A 178 -1.93 -10.00 4.44
C VAL A 178 -2.01 -9.93 5.96
N ASP A 179 -2.43 -8.79 6.47
CA ASP A 179 -2.45 -8.50 7.92
C ASP A 179 -3.77 -8.93 8.57
N ARG A 180 -4.84 -8.98 7.78
CA ARG A 180 -6.19 -9.41 8.21
C ARG A 180 -6.91 -10.13 7.09
N THR A 181 -7.75 -11.11 7.48
CA THR A 181 -8.78 -11.70 6.61
C THR A 181 -10.13 -11.50 7.28
N LEU A 182 -11.09 -10.98 6.53
CA LEU A 182 -12.40 -10.55 7.01
C LEU A 182 -13.51 -11.16 6.15
N PRO A 183 -14.75 -11.33 6.67
CA PRO A 183 -15.89 -11.62 5.82
C PRO A 183 -16.00 -10.61 4.67
N PRO A 184 -16.44 -11.02 3.46
CA PRO A 184 -16.48 -10.12 2.30
C PRO A 184 -17.33 -8.86 2.51
N ASP A 185 -18.43 -8.97 3.22
CA ASP A 185 -19.35 -7.89 3.57
C ASP A 185 -18.82 -6.96 4.66
N GLU A 186 -17.82 -7.40 5.44
CA GLU A 186 -17.22 -6.62 6.51
C GLU A 186 -15.94 -5.89 6.08
N LEU A 187 -15.25 -6.32 5.00
CA LEU A 187 -13.94 -5.79 4.62
C LEU A 187 -13.93 -4.26 4.50
N SER A 188 -14.89 -3.70 3.78
CA SER A 188 -14.95 -2.26 3.53
C SER A 188 -15.16 -1.48 4.85
N ALA A 189 -16.12 -1.89 5.66
CA ALA A 189 -16.43 -1.25 6.93
C ALA A 189 -15.27 -1.34 7.92
N ALA A 190 -14.67 -2.52 8.09
CA ALA A 190 -13.55 -2.73 9.02
C ALA A 190 -12.28 -2.00 8.57
N THR A 191 -12.01 -1.95 7.25
CA THR A 191 -10.87 -1.18 6.72
C THR A 191 -11.07 0.31 6.97
N ARG A 192 -12.29 0.78 6.75
CA ARG A 192 -12.65 2.17 7.00
C ARG A 192 -12.55 2.54 8.48
N GLU A 193 -13.09 1.73 9.37
CA GLU A 193 -12.99 1.94 10.82
C GLU A 193 -11.53 2.03 11.27
N TYR A 194 -10.67 1.14 10.76
CA TYR A 194 -9.25 1.17 11.07
C TYR A 194 -8.57 2.46 10.56
N ALA A 195 -8.87 2.86 9.32
CA ALA A 195 -8.35 4.11 8.76
C ALA A 195 -8.83 5.34 9.55
N ASP A 196 -10.12 5.40 9.91
CA ASP A 196 -10.70 6.47 10.72
C ASP A 196 -10.06 6.54 12.12
N ALA A 197 -9.75 5.40 12.73
CA ALA A 197 -9.03 5.37 14.00
C ALA A 197 -7.63 5.99 13.89
N LEU A 198 -6.89 5.70 12.80
CA LEU A 198 -5.60 6.33 12.54
C LEU A 198 -5.72 7.84 12.37
N THR A 199 -6.76 8.33 11.69
CA THR A 199 -6.95 9.77 11.45
C THR A 199 -7.25 10.57 12.73
N ARG A 200 -7.75 9.91 13.79
CA ARG A 200 -8.00 10.50 15.11
C ARG A 200 -6.80 10.45 16.04
N SER A 201 -5.72 9.76 15.65
CA SER A 201 -4.49 9.68 16.42
C SER A 201 -3.53 10.85 16.12
N ALA A 202 -2.36 10.91 16.77
CA ALA A 202 -1.30 11.85 16.46
C ALA A 202 -0.70 11.55 15.07
N THR A 203 -1.36 12.01 14.00
CA THR A 203 -1.08 11.57 12.63
C THR A 203 0.30 11.95 12.13
N MET A 204 0.90 13.02 12.67
CA MET A 204 2.31 13.34 12.43
C MET A 204 3.22 12.25 12.97
N ALA A 205 3.01 11.81 14.22
CA ALA A 205 3.80 10.72 14.82
C ALA A 205 3.59 9.39 14.08
N VAL A 206 2.36 9.07 13.65
CA VAL A 206 2.07 7.89 12.81
C VAL A 206 2.86 7.94 11.51
N GLY A 207 2.85 9.06 10.80
CA GLY A 207 3.59 9.24 9.56
C GLY A 207 5.11 9.14 9.75
N LEU A 208 5.65 9.73 10.81
CA LEU A 208 7.07 9.65 11.16
C LEU A 208 7.47 8.22 11.55
N THR A 209 6.62 7.49 12.27
CA THR A 209 6.84 6.07 12.60
C THR A 209 6.92 5.22 11.33
N LYS A 210 5.98 5.40 10.38
CA LYS A 210 6.04 4.74 9.07
C LYS A 210 7.37 5.01 8.37
N LEU A 211 7.79 6.27 8.29
CA LEU A 211 9.05 6.63 7.63
C LEU A 211 10.27 6.05 8.36
N ALA A 212 10.27 6.04 9.71
CA ALA A 212 11.33 5.43 10.50
C ALA A 212 11.50 3.95 10.19
N VAL A 213 10.38 3.22 10.12
CA VAL A 213 10.39 1.78 9.78
C VAL A 213 10.82 1.58 8.32
N ALA A 214 10.18 2.27 7.36
CA ALA A 214 10.43 2.07 5.93
C ALA A 214 11.89 2.38 5.55
N ARG A 215 12.45 3.47 6.07
CA ARG A 215 13.86 3.84 5.83
C ARG A 215 14.83 3.04 6.66
N GLY A 216 14.50 2.79 7.93
CA GLY A 216 15.36 2.04 8.85
C GLY A 216 15.64 0.63 8.35
N MET A 217 14.66 -0.04 7.76
CA MET A 217 14.84 -1.38 7.17
C MET A 217 15.73 -1.42 5.93
N GLU A 218 16.05 -0.28 5.33
CA GLU A 218 16.97 -0.18 4.18
C GLU A 218 18.42 0.08 4.61
N LEU A 219 18.65 0.37 5.90
CA LEU A 219 19.94 0.77 6.46
C LEU A 219 20.51 -0.33 7.38
N PRO A 220 21.85 -0.35 7.58
CA PRO A 220 22.41 -1.04 8.73
C PRO A 220 21.78 -0.50 10.03
N LEU A 221 21.72 -1.32 11.10
CA LEU A 221 21.03 -0.99 12.34
C LEU A 221 21.41 0.39 12.91
N ASP A 222 22.71 0.71 12.95
CA ASP A 222 23.19 2.01 13.45
C ASP A 222 22.67 3.19 12.62
N GLY A 223 22.59 3.04 11.31
CA GLY A 223 21.98 4.03 10.40
C GLY A 223 20.49 4.17 10.64
N GLY A 224 19.77 3.05 10.81
CA GLY A 224 18.36 3.03 11.17
C GLY A 224 18.08 3.74 12.49
N LEU A 225 18.87 3.45 13.54
CA LEU A 225 18.77 4.11 14.86
C LEU A 225 19.08 5.61 14.79
N ALA A 226 20.04 6.01 13.94
CA ALA A 226 20.32 7.43 13.72
C ALA A 226 19.13 8.16 13.06
N TYR A 227 18.52 7.54 12.06
CA TYR A 227 17.33 8.08 11.40
C TYR A 227 16.12 8.12 12.35
N GLU A 228 15.90 7.08 13.13
CA GLU A 228 14.85 7.03 14.17
C GLU A 228 14.97 8.21 15.15
N ARG A 229 16.19 8.50 15.66
CA ARG A 229 16.40 9.65 16.53
C ARG A 229 16.04 10.97 15.87
N GLU A 230 16.39 11.16 14.60
CA GLU A 230 16.06 12.38 13.86
C GLU A 230 14.55 12.59 13.77
N VAL A 231 13.81 11.57 13.33
CA VAL A 231 12.35 11.67 13.18
C VAL A 231 11.64 11.75 14.53
N LEU A 232 12.19 11.14 15.57
CA LEU A 232 11.67 11.27 16.94
C LEU A 232 11.79 12.71 17.47
N PHE A 233 12.90 13.41 17.23
CA PHE A 233 13.02 14.81 17.60
C PHE A 233 12.03 15.71 16.85
N ARG A 234 11.73 15.40 15.61
CA ARG A 234 10.66 16.08 14.87
C ARG A 234 9.28 15.82 15.50
N ALA A 235 9.03 14.60 15.96
CA ALA A 235 7.78 14.27 16.66
C ALA A 235 7.68 15.03 17.99
N PHE A 236 8.75 15.10 18.77
CA PHE A 236 8.77 15.87 20.03
C PHE A 236 8.51 17.37 19.85
N ALA A 237 8.84 17.94 18.71
CA ALA A 237 8.58 19.34 18.40
C ALA A 237 7.11 19.63 18.00
N SER A 238 6.26 18.60 17.90
CA SER A 238 4.86 18.76 17.48
C SER A 238 3.94 19.21 18.63
N GLU A 239 2.85 19.90 18.27
CA GLU A 239 1.77 20.23 19.21
C GLU A 239 1.15 18.94 19.80
N ASP A 240 1.01 17.91 18.98
CA ASP A 240 0.41 16.64 19.38
C ASP A 240 1.27 15.89 20.43
N ALA A 241 2.60 16.01 20.40
CA ALA A 241 3.45 15.44 21.44
C ALA A 241 3.22 16.10 22.79
N ALA A 242 3.14 17.44 22.81
CA ALA A 242 2.84 18.19 24.04
C ALA A 242 1.44 17.84 24.57
N GLU A 243 0.44 17.80 23.70
CA GLU A 243 -0.93 17.41 24.04
C GLU A 243 -1.01 15.98 24.57
N GLY A 244 -0.34 15.03 23.91
CA GLY A 244 -0.34 13.63 24.35
C GLY A 244 0.24 13.43 25.75
N VAL A 245 1.38 14.10 26.05
CA VAL A 245 1.99 14.07 27.37
C VAL A 245 1.08 14.71 28.43
N ASN A 246 0.52 15.88 28.15
CA ASN A 246 -0.38 16.58 29.08
C ASN A 246 -1.65 15.75 29.33
N ALA A 247 -2.30 15.26 28.29
CA ALA A 247 -3.50 14.43 28.41
C ALA A 247 -3.25 13.16 29.26
N PHE A 248 -2.08 12.51 29.06
CA PHE A 248 -1.67 11.35 29.86
C PHE A 248 -1.53 11.68 31.35
N LEU A 249 -0.84 12.79 31.67
CA LEU A 249 -0.67 13.23 33.05
C LEU A 249 -1.99 13.62 33.72
N GLU A 250 -2.88 14.26 32.97
CA GLU A 250 -4.21 14.69 33.38
C GLU A 250 -5.26 13.57 33.38
N LYS A 251 -4.91 12.38 32.92
CA LYS A 251 -5.81 11.20 32.77
C LYS A 251 -7.05 11.48 31.95
N ARG A 252 -6.92 12.25 30.87
CA ARG A 252 -7.99 12.55 29.91
C ARG A 252 -7.62 12.04 28.50
N PRO A 253 -8.62 11.83 27.62
CA PRO A 253 -8.36 11.59 26.23
C PRO A 253 -7.61 12.77 25.58
N PRO A 254 -6.61 12.50 24.70
CA PRO A 254 -5.93 13.57 23.95
C PRO A 254 -6.80 14.12 22.81
N ALA A 255 -6.57 15.38 22.47
CA ALA A 255 -7.24 16.05 21.34
C ALA A 255 -6.20 16.39 20.24
N PHE A 256 -5.78 15.38 19.50
CA PHE A 256 -4.74 15.51 18.48
C PHE A 256 -5.22 16.31 17.26
N LYS A 257 -4.31 17.14 16.72
CA LYS A 257 -4.56 17.99 15.55
C LYS A 257 -3.78 17.55 14.31
N GLY A 258 -2.81 16.66 14.47
CA GLY A 258 -1.91 16.23 13.40
C GLY A 258 -0.80 17.24 13.09
N LYS A 259 -0.38 18.02 14.07
CA LYS A 259 0.62 19.11 13.92
C LYS A 259 1.70 19.03 14.98
#